data_f8d4d2f18376a2b1ec3a5f10168f3df3
#
_entry.id   f8d4d2f18376a2b1ec3a5f10168f3df3
#
_cell.length_a   1.000
_cell.length_b   1.000
_cell.length_c   1.000
_cell.angle_alpha   90.00
_cell.angle_beta   90.00
_cell.angle_gamma   90.00
#
_symmetry.space_group_name_H-M   'P 1'
#
loop_
_entity.id
_entity.type
_entity.pdbx_description
1 polymer ?
#
loop_
_entity_poly.entity_id
_entity_poly.type
_entity_poly.pdbx_seq_one_letter_code
_entity_poly.pdbx_strand_id
1 'polypeptide(L)'
;VFWTSFPLYPIILIERLLIMKNLESWEAVIGLETHVQLNTKSKIFTSASTAFGDEPNTHIDPIVCGLPGTLPVLNETVLEYAVKTSLALNLNVAEHCKFDRKQYFYPDLPKNYQISQFDEPLAENGWLEVEIIEKDKEPYLKKIGIERLHMEEDAGKLVHSGSDRLAGSKYSLVDYNRAGIALCEIVSKPDIRSGKEASEYASEIRRTVRYLGVSDGNMQEGSLRCDVNISVRKGPNAPFGTKVEIKNMNSFSAIQKAC
;
A
#
# COMPACT_ATOMS: atom_id res chain seq x y z
N VAL A 1 25.82 -59.63 -14.57
CA VAL A 1 25.61 -58.65 -13.52
C VAL A 1 24.45 -57.79 -13.96
N PHE A 2 23.26 -58.06 -13.43
CA PHE A 2 22.06 -57.26 -13.70
C PHE A 2 22.03 -56.06 -12.74
N TRP A 3 22.17 -54.86 -13.25
CA TRP A 3 21.85 -53.62 -12.52
C TRP A 3 20.35 -53.35 -12.69
N THR A 4 19.57 -53.61 -11.64
CA THR A 4 18.17 -53.19 -11.56
C THR A 4 18.17 -51.71 -11.17
N SER A 5 17.85 -50.85 -12.13
CA SER A 5 17.57 -49.42 -11.85
C SER A 5 16.28 -49.34 -11.04
N PHE A 6 16.37 -49.00 -9.77
CA PHE A 6 15.23 -48.62 -8.96
C PHE A 6 14.69 -47.28 -9.49
N PRO A 7 13.39 -47.18 -9.75
CA PRO A 7 12.82 -45.86 -10.18
C PRO A 7 12.91 -44.85 -9.06
N LEU A 8 13.60 -43.77 -9.31
CA LEU A 8 13.71 -42.58 -8.41
C LEU A 8 12.36 -41.88 -8.14
N TYR A 9 11.31 -42.22 -8.90
CA TYR A 9 9.97 -41.64 -8.82
C TYR A 9 9.26 -41.74 -7.45
N PRO A 10 9.32 -42.85 -6.71
CA PRO A 10 8.64 -42.97 -5.42
C PRO A 10 9.26 -42.08 -4.32
N ILE A 11 10.58 -41.87 -4.34
CA ILE A 11 11.30 -41.13 -3.31
C ILE A 11 10.94 -39.62 -3.45
N ILE A 12 10.94 -39.10 -4.68
CA ILE A 12 10.55 -37.71 -4.97
C ILE A 12 9.08 -37.46 -4.61
N LEU A 13 8.22 -38.45 -4.81
CA LEU A 13 6.79 -38.35 -4.47
C LEU A 13 6.58 -38.32 -2.94
N ILE A 14 7.32 -39.14 -2.21
CA ILE A 14 7.28 -39.23 -0.74
C ILE A 14 7.85 -37.96 -0.13
N GLU A 15 8.96 -37.44 -0.65
CA GLU A 15 9.51 -36.15 -0.21
C GLU A 15 8.54 -34.97 -0.46
N ARG A 16 7.91 -34.91 -1.64
CA ARG A 16 6.86 -33.91 -1.93
C ARG A 16 5.66 -34.06 -1.01
N LEU A 17 5.19 -35.25 -0.72
CA LEU A 17 4.08 -35.51 0.21
C LEU A 17 4.44 -35.13 1.65
N LEU A 18 5.68 -35.37 2.09
CA LEU A 18 6.16 -34.97 3.41
C LEU A 18 6.32 -33.45 3.53
N ILE A 19 6.79 -32.80 2.46
CA ILE A 19 6.85 -31.34 2.38
C ILE A 19 5.44 -30.75 2.41
N MET A 20 4.50 -31.29 1.63
CA MET A 20 3.11 -30.82 1.62
C MET A 20 2.43 -31.02 2.98
N LYS A 21 2.59 -32.16 3.65
CA LYS A 21 2.06 -32.36 5.02
C LYS A 21 2.67 -31.41 6.06
N ASN A 22 3.94 -31.05 5.90
CA ASN A 22 4.57 -30.04 6.75
C ASN A 22 4.02 -28.63 6.45
N LEU A 23 3.65 -28.32 5.21
CA LEU A 23 3.07 -27.03 4.82
C LEU A 23 1.63 -26.86 5.29
N GLU A 24 0.84 -27.93 5.42
CA GLU A 24 -0.54 -27.90 5.95
C GLU A 24 -0.62 -27.37 7.39
N SER A 25 0.47 -27.36 8.14
CA SER A 25 0.54 -26.78 9.48
C SER A 25 0.91 -25.32 9.50
N TRP A 26 1.29 -24.72 8.37
CA TRP A 26 1.68 -23.31 8.27
C TRP A 26 0.55 -22.47 7.71
N GLU A 27 0.38 -21.29 8.29
CA GLU A 27 -0.61 -20.31 7.92
C GLU A 27 0.09 -19.03 7.44
N ALA A 28 -0.32 -18.52 6.29
CA ALA A 28 0.08 -17.19 5.83
C ALA A 28 -0.63 -16.12 6.67
N VAL A 29 0.12 -15.07 7.04
CA VAL A 29 -0.37 -13.90 7.77
C VAL A 29 -0.03 -12.69 6.94
N ILE A 30 -1.05 -12.03 6.42
CA ILE A 30 -0.89 -10.97 5.43
C ILE A 30 -1.61 -9.72 5.91
N GLY A 31 -0.94 -8.58 5.77
CA GLY A 31 -1.49 -7.24 5.89
C GLY A 31 -1.16 -6.42 4.66
N LEU A 32 -1.97 -5.42 4.37
CA LEU A 32 -1.77 -4.48 3.27
C LEU A 32 -1.64 -3.06 3.80
N GLU A 33 -0.71 -2.32 3.23
CA GLU A 33 -0.64 -0.86 3.30
C GLU A 33 -1.09 -0.32 1.95
N THR A 34 -2.19 0.43 1.96
CA THR A 34 -2.80 0.96 0.73
C THR A 34 -2.73 2.47 0.73
N HIS A 35 -1.98 3.01 -0.22
CA HIS A 35 -1.83 4.46 -0.43
C HIS A 35 -2.83 4.91 -1.49
N VAL A 36 -3.66 5.87 -1.13
CA VAL A 36 -4.69 6.45 -1.99
C VAL A 36 -4.40 7.93 -2.19
N GLN A 37 -4.07 8.34 -3.41
CA GLN A 37 -4.00 9.76 -3.76
C GLN A 37 -5.41 10.35 -3.78
N LEU A 38 -5.58 11.48 -3.11
CA LEU A 38 -6.84 12.19 -3.06
C LEU A 38 -6.98 13.14 -4.25
N ASN A 39 -8.15 13.14 -4.87
CA ASN A 39 -8.46 13.92 -6.06
C ASN A 39 -8.81 15.38 -5.70
N THR A 40 -7.87 16.10 -5.07
CA THR A 40 -7.99 17.51 -4.75
C THR A 40 -7.33 18.39 -5.83
N LYS A 41 -7.76 19.62 -5.98
CA LYS A 41 -7.21 20.57 -6.98
C LYS A 41 -5.85 21.13 -6.60
N SER A 42 -5.53 21.12 -5.32
CA SER A 42 -4.24 21.55 -4.77
C SER A 42 -3.70 20.53 -3.79
N LYS A 43 -2.41 20.61 -3.53
CA LYS A 43 -1.67 19.70 -2.67
C LYS A 43 -2.11 19.78 -1.21
N ILE A 44 -1.61 18.85 -0.38
CA ILE A 44 -2.05 18.73 1.01
C ILE A 44 -1.71 19.97 1.86
N PHE A 45 -0.56 20.61 1.62
CA PHE A 45 -0.07 21.72 2.47
C PHE A 45 0.19 23.02 1.72
N THR A 46 -0.21 23.11 0.44
CA THR A 46 0.09 24.26 -0.43
C THR A 46 -0.94 24.37 -1.55
N SER A 47 -1.01 25.56 -2.15
CA SER A 47 -1.89 25.82 -3.29
C SER A 47 -1.39 25.31 -4.64
N ALA A 48 -0.19 24.70 -4.70
CA ALA A 48 0.34 24.14 -5.93
C ALA A 48 -0.61 23.08 -6.52
N SER A 49 -0.70 23.05 -7.86
CA SER A 49 -1.62 22.18 -8.61
C SER A 49 -1.30 20.69 -8.41
N THR A 50 -2.34 19.86 -8.52
CA THR A 50 -2.24 18.39 -8.55
C THR A 50 -2.50 17.83 -9.95
N ALA A 51 -2.62 18.67 -10.99
CA ALA A 51 -2.89 18.22 -12.35
C ALA A 51 -1.85 17.20 -12.82
N PHE A 52 -2.32 16.18 -13.55
CA PHE A 52 -1.47 15.10 -14.05
C PHE A 52 -1.08 15.36 -15.52
N GLY A 53 0.14 15.01 -15.87
CA GLY A 53 0.61 15.00 -17.27
C GLY A 53 1.23 16.31 -17.76
N ASP A 54 1.35 17.32 -16.93
CA ASP A 54 2.05 18.57 -17.26
C ASP A 54 3.58 18.39 -17.25
N GLU A 55 4.30 19.38 -17.78
CA GLU A 55 5.77 19.38 -17.82
C GLU A 55 6.37 19.19 -16.42
N PRO A 56 7.46 18.41 -16.30
CA PRO A 56 8.09 18.14 -15.01
C PRO A 56 8.46 19.42 -14.24
N ASN A 57 8.28 19.38 -12.93
CA ASN A 57 8.65 20.48 -12.00
C ASN A 57 7.93 21.81 -12.26
N THR A 58 6.72 21.79 -12.82
CA THR A 58 5.87 22.98 -12.99
C THR A 58 4.88 23.16 -11.85
N HIS A 59 4.53 22.12 -11.10
CA HIS A 59 3.63 22.15 -9.95
C HIS A 59 4.41 22.19 -8.63
N ILE A 60 5.32 23.13 -8.53
CA ILE A 60 6.15 23.34 -7.34
C ILE A 60 6.01 24.76 -6.82
N ASP A 61 6.24 24.91 -5.53
CA ASP A 61 6.28 26.19 -4.85
C ASP A 61 7.32 26.14 -3.70
N PRO A 62 7.57 27.24 -2.98
CA PRO A 62 8.52 27.25 -1.88
C PRO A 62 8.23 26.25 -0.77
N ILE A 63 6.94 25.88 -0.53
CA ILE A 63 6.55 24.90 0.48
C ILE A 63 6.89 23.48 0.01
N VAL A 64 6.55 23.14 -1.23
CA VAL A 64 6.93 21.85 -1.84
C VAL A 64 8.44 21.65 -1.81
N CYS A 65 9.19 22.69 -2.15
CA CYS A 65 10.66 22.67 -2.16
C CYS A 65 11.29 22.69 -0.76
N GLY A 66 10.51 22.98 0.29
CA GLY A 66 11.02 23.05 1.66
C GLY A 66 11.96 24.21 1.89
N LEU A 67 11.71 25.36 1.23
CA LEU A 67 12.57 26.55 1.42
C LEU A 67 12.47 27.10 2.85
N PRO A 68 13.56 27.67 3.38
CA PRO A 68 13.57 28.23 4.73
C PRO A 68 12.47 29.28 4.94
N GLY A 69 11.77 29.19 6.07
CA GLY A 69 10.74 30.14 6.47
C GLY A 69 9.34 29.84 5.92
N THR A 70 9.17 28.82 5.09
CA THR A 70 7.85 28.38 4.62
C THR A 70 7.14 27.51 5.65
N LEU A 71 5.82 27.67 5.77
CA LEU A 71 4.98 26.91 6.70
C LEU A 71 3.87 26.22 5.93
N PRO A 72 3.65 24.91 6.18
CA PRO A 72 2.56 24.17 5.58
C PRO A 72 1.21 24.62 6.12
N VAL A 73 0.18 24.64 5.26
CA VAL A 73 -1.22 24.91 5.63
C VAL A 73 -2.09 23.78 5.11
N LEU A 74 -2.77 23.07 6.00
CA LEU A 74 -3.60 21.93 5.65
C LEU A 74 -4.74 22.32 4.71
N ASN A 75 -4.90 21.58 3.62
CA ASN A 75 -6.01 21.69 2.69
C ASN A 75 -7.27 21.07 3.31
N GLU A 76 -8.31 21.89 3.50
CA GLU A 76 -9.59 21.47 4.11
C GLU A 76 -10.26 20.34 3.33
N THR A 77 -10.21 20.37 1.99
CA THR A 77 -10.78 19.30 1.15
C THR A 77 -10.08 17.95 1.38
N VAL A 78 -8.78 17.95 1.67
CA VAL A 78 -8.04 16.73 2.02
C VAL A 78 -8.58 16.13 3.30
N LEU A 79 -8.78 16.96 4.34
CA LEU A 79 -9.36 16.52 5.60
C LEU A 79 -10.77 15.95 5.41
N GLU A 80 -11.61 16.66 4.66
CA GLU A 80 -12.97 16.20 4.33
C GLU A 80 -12.97 14.82 3.64
N TYR A 81 -12.10 14.62 2.64
CA TYR A 81 -12.01 13.38 1.89
C TYR A 81 -11.45 12.23 2.76
N ALA A 82 -10.49 12.52 3.61
CA ALA A 82 -9.92 11.54 4.54
C ALA A 82 -10.96 11.10 5.59
N VAL A 83 -11.75 12.02 6.14
CA VAL A 83 -12.86 11.72 7.06
C VAL A 83 -13.95 10.89 6.36
N LYS A 84 -14.37 11.26 5.14
CA LYS A 84 -15.34 10.48 4.36
C LYS A 84 -14.85 9.04 4.14
N THR A 85 -13.58 8.89 3.79
CA THR A 85 -12.96 7.56 3.58
C THR A 85 -12.93 6.77 4.88
N SER A 86 -12.56 7.40 5.99
CA SER A 86 -12.52 6.78 7.32
C SER A 86 -13.89 6.23 7.73
N LEU A 87 -14.95 7.03 7.57
CA LEU A 87 -16.31 6.62 7.90
C LEU A 87 -16.80 5.45 7.04
N ALA A 88 -16.50 5.48 5.73
CA ALA A 88 -16.87 4.39 4.82
C ALA A 88 -16.14 3.08 5.12
N LEU A 89 -14.97 3.15 5.75
CA LEU A 89 -14.19 2.00 6.20
C LEU A 89 -14.46 1.62 7.66
N ASN A 90 -15.54 2.15 8.25
CA ASN A 90 -15.94 1.90 9.64
C ASN A 90 -14.87 2.24 10.68
N LEU A 91 -13.99 3.20 10.38
CA LEU A 91 -12.97 3.68 11.31
C LEU A 91 -13.56 4.68 12.31
N ASN A 92 -13.02 4.68 13.51
CA ASN A 92 -13.28 5.70 14.51
C ASN A 92 -12.43 6.93 14.22
N VAL A 93 -13.05 8.03 13.82
CA VAL A 93 -12.35 9.30 13.58
C VAL A 93 -11.99 9.93 14.92
N ALA A 94 -10.71 10.31 15.07
CA ALA A 94 -10.20 10.92 16.28
C ALA A 94 -10.69 12.36 16.45
N GLU A 95 -10.94 12.80 17.69
CA GLU A 95 -11.22 14.21 18.00
C GLU A 95 -9.97 15.09 17.86
N HIS A 96 -8.80 14.50 18.09
CA HIS A 96 -7.49 15.12 17.92
C HIS A 96 -6.58 14.21 17.11
N CYS A 97 -5.89 14.79 16.15
CA CYS A 97 -4.82 14.15 15.42
C CYS A 97 -3.68 15.14 15.20
N LYS A 98 -2.49 14.66 14.95
CA LYS A 98 -1.34 15.51 14.69
C LYS A 98 -0.55 15.04 13.48
N PHE A 99 0.22 15.96 12.90
CA PHE A 99 1.23 15.63 11.91
C PHE A 99 2.60 15.52 12.55
N ASP A 100 3.37 14.56 12.06
CA ASP A 100 4.74 14.25 12.43
C ASP A 100 5.66 14.41 11.23
N ARG A 101 6.97 14.47 11.48
CA ARG A 101 7.99 14.48 10.43
C ARG A 101 8.65 13.11 10.36
N LYS A 102 8.36 12.37 9.28
CA LYS A 102 9.03 11.10 8.95
C LYS A 102 10.33 11.42 8.20
N GLN A 103 11.46 11.31 8.87
CA GLN A 103 12.76 11.61 8.28
C GLN A 103 13.06 10.61 7.15
N TYR A 104 13.32 11.15 5.95
CA TYR A 104 13.55 10.36 4.76
C TYR A 104 14.47 11.11 3.80
N PHE A 105 15.74 10.74 3.79
CA PHE A 105 16.78 11.40 2.99
C PHE A 105 16.91 10.72 1.62
N TYR A 106 16.07 11.11 0.69
CA TYR A 106 16.10 10.61 -0.67
C TYR A 106 15.75 11.72 -1.67
N PRO A 107 16.24 11.66 -2.93
CA PRO A 107 16.07 12.75 -3.89
C PRO A 107 14.63 13.15 -4.21
N ASP A 108 13.66 12.25 -4.03
CA ASP A 108 12.25 12.48 -4.28
C ASP A 108 11.52 13.28 -3.17
N LEU A 109 12.21 13.52 -2.04
CA LEU A 109 11.73 14.40 -0.97
C LEU A 109 12.64 15.61 -0.80
N PRO A 110 12.28 16.79 -1.38
CA PRO A 110 13.15 17.96 -1.38
C PRO A 110 13.39 18.53 0.02
N LYS A 111 12.48 18.29 0.98
CA LYS A 111 12.58 18.71 2.39
C LYS A 111 13.42 17.75 3.25
N ASN A 112 13.81 16.59 2.73
CA ASN A 112 14.42 15.49 3.48
C ASN A 112 13.53 14.88 4.60
N TYR A 113 12.25 15.20 4.61
CA TYR A 113 11.23 14.55 5.45
C TYR A 113 9.88 14.57 4.74
N GLN A 114 9.04 13.64 5.11
CA GLN A 114 7.64 13.56 4.73
C GLN A 114 6.79 14.01 5.93
N ILE A 115 5.82 14.87 5.68
CA ILE A 115 4.79 15.18 6.70
C ILE A 115 3.78 14.04 6.64
N SER A 116 3.59 13.36 7.76
CA SER A 116 2.74 12.19 7.91
C SER A 116 2.07 12.19 9.29
N GLN A 117 1.41 11.13 9.70
CA GLN A 117 0.87 10.94 11.04
C GLN A 117 1.35 9.58 11.57
N PHE A 118 1.67 9.48 12.86
CA PHE A 118 2.20 8.25 13.46
C PHE A 118 1.40 7.79 14.68
N ASP A 119 1.60 8.41 15.83
CA ASP A 119 1.01 7.99 17.12
C ASP A 119 -0.39 8.57 17.37
N GLU A 120 -0.78 9.64 16.66
CA GLU A 120 -2.11 10.24 16.71
C GLU A 120 -2.67 10.37 15.28
N PRO A 121 -3.03 9.26 14.62
CA PRO A 121 -3.55 9.28 13.25
C PRO A 121 -4.97 9.85 13.21
N LEU A 122 -5.46 10.15 12.00
CA LEU A 122 -6.81 10.68 11.80
C LEU A 122 -7.89 9.70 12.27
N ALA A 123 -7.72 8.39 12.01
CA ALA A 123 -8.74 7.42 12.36
C ALA A 123 -8.15 6.02 12.58
N GLU A 124 -8.79 5.24 13.46
CA GLU A 124 -8.32 3.91 13.87
C GLU A 124 -9.46 2.90 14.03
N ASN A 125 -9.08 1.62 14.12
CA ASN A 125 -9.94 0.51 14.50
C ASN A 125 -11.20 0.33 13.63
N GLY A 126 -10.99 0.36 12.31
CA GLY A 126 -12.02 0.08 11.32
C GLY A 126 -12.04 -1.38 10.86
N TRP A 127 -12.86 -1.61 9.85
CA TRP A 127 -12.97 -2.90 9.19
C TRP A 127 -13.64 -2.78 7.83
N LEU A 128 -13.36 -3.75 6.98
CA LEU A 128 -14.01 -3.92 5.68
C LEU A 128 -14.41 -5.38 5.52
N GLU A 129 -15.59 -5.63 4.97
CA GLU A 129 -16.06 -6.97 4.65
C GLU A 129 -16.02 -7.16 3.13
N VAL A 130 -15.40 -8.24 2.70
CA VAL A 130 -15.21 -8.55 1.29
C VAL A 130 -15.75 -9.93 0.96
N GLU A 131 -16.40 -10.05 -0.18
CA GLU A 131 -16.85 -11.34 -0.70
C GLU A 131 -15.71 -12.02 -1.46
N ILE A 132 -15.42 -13.24 -1.07
CA ILE A 132 -14.37 -14.06 -1.68
C ILE A 132 -15.02 -15.13 -2.55
N ILE A 133 -14.77 -15.02 -3.84
CA ILE A 133 -15.26 -16.00 -4.82
C ILE A 133 -14.05 -16.71 -5.43
N GLU A 134 -13.95 -18.00 -5.18
CA GLU A 134 -12.93 -18.88 -5.75
C GLU A 134 -13.58 -19.98 -6.58
N LYS A 135 -12.87 -20.42 -7.63
CA LYS A 135 -13.33 -21.54 -8.46
C LYS A 135 -13.48 -22.81 -7.61
N ASP A 136 -14.59 -23.51 -7.78
CA ASP A 136 -14.89 -24.78 -7.13
C ASP A 136 -15.01 -24.71 -5.58
N LYS A 137 -15.24 -23.50 -5.02
CA LYS A 137 -15.53 -23.28 -3.60
C LYS A 137 -16.79 -22.44 -3.43
N GLU A 138 -17.49 -22.66 -2.33
CA GLU A 138 -18.60 -21.80 -1.95
C GLU A 138 -18.09 -20.39 -1.62
N PRO A 139 -18.76 -19.33 -2.11
CA PRO A 139 -18.43 -17.95 -1.75
C PRO A 139 -18.54 -17.72 -0.23
N TYR A 140 -17.65 -16.91 0.31
CA TYR A 140 -17.70 -16.54 1.73
C TYR A 140 -17.40 -15.06 1.93
N LEU A 141 -17.92 -14.50 3.03
CA LEU A 141 -17.61 -13.14 3.46
C LEU A 141 -16.40 -13.16 4.41
N LYS A 142 -15.43 -12.31 4.14
CA LYS A 142 -14.25 -12.13 4.96
C LYS A 142 -14.23 -10.73 5.54
N LYS A 143 -14.29 -10.64 6.86
CA LYS A 143 -14.08 -9.39 7.58
C LYS A 143 -12.58 -9.21 7.81
N ILE A 144 -12.05 -8.07 7.38
CA ILE A 144 -10.63 -7.68 7.51
C ILE A 144 -10.59 -6.40 8.34
N GLY A 145 -9.89 -6.43 9.45
CA GLY A 145 -9.69 -5.26 10.30
C GLY A 145 -8.78 -4.22 9.63
N ILE A 146 -9.03 -2.97 9.93
CA ILE A 146 -8.19 -1.84 9.54
C ILE A 146 -7.62 -1.24 10.82
N GLU A 147 -6.31 -1.17 10.89
CA GLU A 147 -5.57 -0.63 12.03
C GLU A 147 -5.81 0.87 12.13
N ARG A 148 -5.48 1.58 11.05
CA ARG A 148 -5.59 3.04 10.96
C ARG A 148 -5.73 3.54 9.52
N LEU A 149 -6.21 4.76 9.42
CA LEU A 149 -6.07 5.63 8.27
C LEU A 149 -5.37 6.90 8.72
N HIS A 150 -4.31 7.29 8.03
CA HIS A 150 -3.61 8.53 8.29
C HIS A 150 -3.35 9.31 7.00
N MET A 151 -3.19 10.62 7.16
CA MET A 151 -2.90 11.54 6.07
C MET A 151 -1.40 11.75 5.95
N GLU A 152 -0.90 11.82 4.73
CA GLU A 152 0.49 12.14 4.43
C GLU A 152 0.64 12.81 3.06
N GLU A 153 1.82 13.33 2.78
CA GLU A 153 2.17 13.85 1.46
C GLU A 153 2.89 12.80 0.61
N ASP A 154 2.63 12.77 -0.70
CA ASP A 154 3.36 11.91 -1.63
C ASP A 154 4.77 12.46 -1.90
N ALA A 155 5.67 11.57 -2.27
CA ALA A 155 7.02 11.88 -2.75
C ALA A 155 7.01 12.25 -4.25
N GLY A 156 8.08 12.87 -4.72
CA GLY A 156 8.32 13.11 -6.15
C GLY A 156 8.48 11.83 -6.95
N LYS A 157 8.56 11.95 -8.25
CA LYS A 157 8.77 10.83 -9.17
C LYS A 157 10.22 10.76 -9.60
N LEU A 158 10.82 9.57 -9.54
CA LEU A 158 12.15 9.29 -10.11
C LEU A 158 12.00 8.62 -11.48
N VAL A 159 12.70 9.14 -12.46
CA VAL A 159 12.79 8.57 -13.82
C VAL A 159 14.22 8.14 -14.07
N HIS A 160 14.45 6.84 -14.18
CA HIS A 160 15.78 6.27 -14.37
C HIS A 160 16.16 6.24 -15.85
N SER A 161 17.41 6.69 -16.17
CA SER A 161 17.91 6.71 -17.53
C SER A 161 18.28 5.32 -18.02
N GLY A 162 17.62 4.87 -19.10
CA GLY A 162 17.99 3.63 -19.82
C GLY A 162 17.61 2.33 -19.10
N SER A 163 16.87 2.39 -18.00
CA SER A 163 16.41 1.23 -17.23
C SER A 163 15.18 1.61 -16.41
N ASP A 164 14.26 0.67 -16.21
CA ASP A 164 13.12 0.85 -15.30
C ASP A 164 13.53 0.74 -13.81
N ARG A 165 14.80 0.44 -13.53
CA ARG A 165 15.35 0.26 -12.20
C ARG A 165 16.60 1.11 -12.00
N LEU A 166 16.88 1.46 -10.73
CA LEU A 166 18.09 2.16 -10.34
C LEU A 166 19.35 1.39 -10.78
N ALA A 167 19.34 0.06 -10.62
CA ALA A 167 20.41 -0.81 -11.11
C ALA A 167 20.48 -0.78 -12.64
N GLY A 168 21.62 -0.32 -13.17
CA GLY A 168 21.86 -0.15 -14.61
C GLY A 168 21.57 1.24 -15.16
N SER A 169 21.04 2.16 -14.36
CA SER A 169 20.85 3.55 -14.73
C SER A 169 22.12 4.38 -14.49
N LYS A 170 22.46 5.26 -15.44
CA LYS A 170 23.61 6.18 -15.29
C LYS A 170 23.27 7.42 -14.47
N TYR A 171 22.01 7.85 -14.50
CA TYR A 171 21.46 8.97 -13.74
C TYR A 171 19.95 8.81 -13.60
N SER A 172 19.37 9.56 -12.67
CA SER A 172 17.93 9.65 -12.51
C SER A 172 17.51 11.12 -12.56
N LEU A 173 16.38 11.37 -13.21
CA LEU A 173 15.71 12.66 -13.20
C LEU A 173 14.68 12.65 -12.07
N VAL A 174 14.47 13.81 -11.43
CA VAL A 174 13.50 13.98 -10.37
C VAL A 174 12.42 14.95 -10.84
N ASP A 175 11.16 14.51 -10.73
CA ASP A 175 9.99 15.32 -11.00
C ASP A 175 9.19 15.51 -9.71
N TYR A 176 9.13 16.75 -9.22
CA TYR A 176 8.41 17.12 -7.98
C TYR A 176 6.94 17.49 -8.21
N ASN A 177 6.38 17.32 -9.40
CA ASN A 177 4.95 17.58 -9.62
C ASN A 177 4.08 16.72 -8.71
N ARG A 178 4.51 15.48 -8.42
CA ARG A 178 3.81 14.59 -7.48
C ARG A 178 4.10 14.91 -6.00
N ALA A 179 5.26 15.48 -5.68
CA ALA A 179 5.64 15.77 -4.30
C ALA A 179 4.60 16.69 -3.62
N GLY A 180 4.12 16.29 -2.46
CA GLY A 180 3.09 17.03 -1.72
C GLY A 180 1.65 16.79 -2.18
N ILE A 181 1.38 15.90 -3.12
CA ILE A 181 0.01 15.42 -3.38
C ILE A 181 -0.50 14.72 -2.12
N ALA A 182 -1.76 14.91 -1.79
CA ALA A 182 -2.37 14.33 -0.59
C ALA A 182 -2.56 12.82 -0.74
N LEU A 183 -2.10 12.06 0.25
CA LEU A 183 -2.34 10.63 0.39
C LEU A 183 -3.16 10.33 1.65
N CYS A 184 -4.03 9.32 1.54
CA CYS A 184 -4.47 8.52 2.68
C CYS A 184 -3.74 7.17 2.65
N GLU A 185 -3.01 6.85 3.70
CA GLU A 185 -2.48 5.51 3.91
C GLU A 185 -3.43 4.73 4.80
N ILE A 186 -3.91 3.59 4.29
CA ILE A 186 -4.84 2.69 4.96
C ILE A 186 -4.07 1.41 5.29
N VAL A 187 -3.90 1.15 6.58
CA VAL A 187 -3.15 -0.01 7.08
C VAL A 187 -4.12 -1.07 7.58
N SER A 188 -4.13 -2.24 6.95
CA SER A 188 -4.95 -3.36 7.43
C SER A 188 -4.32 -4.07 8.62
N LYS A 189 -5.16 -4.72 9.45
CA LYS A 189 -4.71 -5.74 10.39
C LYS A 189 -4.23 -6.99 9.62
N PRO A 190 -3.39 -7.83 10.22
CA PRO A 190 -2.87 -9.04 9.56
C PRO A 190 -3.88 -10.19 9.55
N ASP A 191 -5.10 -9.92 9.06
CA ASP A 191 -6.24 -10.83 9.06
C ASP A 191 -6.39 -11.63 7.76
N ILE A 192 -5.67 -11.23 6.73
CA ILE A 192 -5.68 -11.82 5.38
C ILE A 192 -4.87 -13.12 5.41
N ARG A 193 -5.36 -14.14 4.70
CA ARG A 193 -4.77 -15.49 4.69
C ARG A 193 -4.41 -16.02 3.31
N SER A 194 -4.84 -15.32 2.25
CA SER A 194 -4.54 -15.73 0.87
C SER A 194 -4.34 -14.53 -0.05
N GLY A 195 -3.66 -14.75 -1.17
CA GLY A 195 -3.52 -13.72 -2.20
C GLY A 195 -4.86 -13.30 -2.81
N LYS A 196 -5.85 -14.21 -2.84
CA LYS A 196 -7.20 -13.87 -3.30
C LYS A 196 -7.88 -12.90 -2.33
N GLU A 197 -7.84 -13.17 -1.02
CA GLU A 197 -8.37 -12.24 -0.01
C GLU A 197 -7.67 -10.88 -0.08
N ALA A 198 -6.34 -10.84 -0.27
CA ALA A 198 -5.57 -9.60 -0.40
C ALA A 198 -5.99 -8.77 -1.63
N SER A 199 -6.15 -9.43 -2.76
CA SER A 199 -6.59 -8.80 -4.01
C SER A 199 -8.03 -8.26 -3.91
N GLU A 200 -8.96 -8.99 -3.31
CA GLU A 200 -10.34 -8.54 -3.13
C GLU A 200 -10.43 -7.38 -2.14
N TYR A 201 -9.66 -7.41 -1.06
CA TYR A 201 -9.57 -6.28 -0.12
C TYR A 201 -9.09 -5.01 -0.82
N ALA A 202 -8.00 -5.07 -1.57
CA ALA A 202 -7.49 -3.91 -2.31
C ALA A 202 -8.49 -3.42 -3.38
N SER A 203 -9.22 -4.36 -4.02
CA SER A 203 -10.27 -4.04 -4.99
C SER A 203 -11.45 -3.32 -4.34
N GLU A 204 -11.85 -3.72 -3.12
CA GLU A 204 -12.92 -3.09 -2.39
C GLU A 204 -12.54 -1.69 -1.89
N ILE A 205 -11.31 -1.49 -1.40
CA ILE A 205 -10.78 -0.14 -1.11
C ILE A 205 -10.89 0.75 -2.35
N ARG A 206 -10.43 0.27 -3.51
CA ARG A 206 -10.55 1.02 -4.76
C ARG A 206 -12.00 1.36 -5.10
N ARG A 207 -12.90 0.41 -4.97
CA ARG A 207 -14.34 0.60 -5.24
C ARG A 207 -14.91 1.68 -4.32
N THR A 208 -14.61 1.62 -3.04
CA THR A 208 -15.04 2.58 -2.02
C THR A 208 -14.57 3.99 -2.34
N VAL A 209 -13.26 4.21 -2.55
CA VAL A 209 -12.72 5.57 -2.79
C VAL A 209 -13.22 6.18 -4.10
N ARG A 210 -13.47 5.35 -5.12
CA ARG A 210 -14.07 5.80 -6.37
C ARG A 210 -15.54 6.15 -6.21
N TYR A 211 -16.32 5.34 -5.49
CA TYR A 211 -17.73 5.60 -5.23
C TYR A 211 -17.91 6.90 -4.43
N LEU A 212 -17.05 7.17 -3.47
CA LEU A 212 -17.03 8.41 -2.70
C LEU A 212 -16.57 9.63 -3.52
N GLY A 213 -15.97 9.43 -4.68
CA GLY A 213 -15.39 10.49 -5.50
C GLY A 213 -14.12 11.12 -4.92
N VAL A 214 -13.50 10.49 -3.92
CA VAL A 214 -12.30 11.02 -3.25
C VAL A 214 -11.00 10.68 -3.96
N SER A 215 -11.02 9.66 -4.84
CA SER A 215 -9.89 9.23 -5.68
C SER A 215 -10.38 8.58 -6.95
N ASP A 216 -9.60 8.61 -8.01
CA ASP A 216 -9.85 7.83 -9.23
C ASP A 216 -9.42 6.35 -9.07
N GLY A 217 -8.57 6.07 -8.08
CA GLY A 217 -8.07 4.73 -7.78
C GLY A 217 -7.31 4.08 -8.95
N ASN A 218 -6.63 4.89 -9.76
CA ASN A 218 -5.88 4.40 -10.92
C ASN A 218 -4.52 3.85 -10.51
N MET A 219 -4.39 2.51 -10.50
CA MET A 219 -3.14 1.84 -10.13
C MET A 219 -2.03 2.05 -11.16
N GLN A 220 -2.37 2.26 -12.44
CA GLN A 220 -1.37 2.44 -13.51
C GLN A 220 -0.70 3.82 -13.43
N GLU A 221 -1.44 4.83 -13.03
CA GLU A 221 -0.93 6.19 -12.81
C GLU A 221 -0.37 6.39 -11.40
N GLY A 222 -0.56 5.41 -10.51
CA GLY A 222 -0.06 5.44 -9.14
C GLY A 222 -0.98 6.13 -8.15
N SER A 223 -2.23 6.45 -8.52
CA SER A 223 -3.22 7.02 -7.61
C SER A 223 -3.69 6.02 -6.54
N LEU A 224 -3.50 4.72 -6.79
CA LEU A 224 -3.66 3.65 -5.81
C LEU A 224 -2.43 2.74 -5.87
N ARG A 225 -1.76 2.56 -4.75
CA ARG A 225 -0.61 1.67 -4.59
C ARG A 225 -0.82 0.79 -3.38
N CYS A 226 -0.32 -0.45 -3.44
CA CYS A 226 -0.36 -1.36 -2.29
C CYS A 226 1.02 -1.92 -2.02
N ASP A 227 1.36 -1.99 -0.74
CA ASP A 227 2.50 -2.73 -0.23
C ASP A 227 1.97 -3.95 0.53
N VAL A 228 2.56 -5.11 0.29
CA VAL A 228 2.16 -6.38 0.91
C VAL A 228 3.13 -6.71 2.03
N ASN A 229 2.62 -6.82 3.24
CA ASN A 229 3.32 -7.34 4.40
C ASN A 229 2.92 -8.80 4.60
N ILE A 230 3.85 -9.72 4.46
CA ILE A 230 3.59 -11.16 4.61
C ILE A 230 4.52 -11.80 5.62
N SER A 231 3.96 -12.68 6.41
CA SER A 231 4.66 -13.56 7.33
C SER A 231 4.00 -14.93 7.31
N VAL A 232 4.59 -15.89 8.00
CA VAL A 232 4.01 -17.23 8.20
C VAL A 232 4.08 -17.60 9.68
N ARG A 233 3.12 -18.42 10.13
CA ARG A 233 3.13 -18.98 11.48
C ARG A 233 2.70 -20.45 11.46
N LYS A 234 3.10 -21.20 12.48
CA LYS A 234 2.74 -22.59 12.63
C LYS A 234 1.44 -22.75 13.42
N GLY A 235 0.33 -22.61 12.68
CA GLY A 235 -1.02 -22.64 13.25
C GLY A 235 -1.47 -21.32 13.88
N PRO A 236 -2.77 -21.18 14.18
CA PRO A 236 -3.42 -19.90 14.52
C PRO A 236 -2.95 -19.25 15.82
N ASN A 237 -2.39 -20.01 16.74
CA ASN A 237 -1.96 -19.53 18.06
C ASN A 237 -0.43 -19.32 18.16
N ALA A 238 0.32 -19.64 17.11
CA ALA A 238 1.76 -19.43 17.11
C ALA A 238 2.10 -17.95 16.87
N PRO A 239 3.24 -17.45 17.39
CA PRO A 239 3.73 -16.12 17.07
C PRO A 239 4.01 -15.98 15.58
N PHE A 240 3.92 -14.76 15.06
CA PHE A 240 4.27 -14.46 13.67
C PHE A 240 5.77 -14.71 13.45
N GLY A 241 6.11 -15.23 12.28
CA GLY A 241 7.48 -15.32 11.81
C GLY A 241 8.02 -13.99 11.32
N THR A 242 9.13 -14.03 10.60
CA THR A 242 9.74 -12.82 10.04
C THR A 242 8.81 -12.18 9.01
N LYS A 243 8.57 -10.88 9.17
CA LYS A 243 7.80 -10.07 8.21
C LYS A 243 8.66 -9.80 6.96
N VAL A 244 8.09 -10.04 5.80
CA VAL A 244 8.62 -9.63 4.50
C VAL A 244 7.68 -8.59 3.91
N GLU A 245 8.24 -7.49 3.43
CA GLU A 245 7.51 -6.43 2.76
C GLU A 245 7.79 -6.46 1.26
N ILE A 246 6.72 -6.47 0.44
CA ILE A 246 6.79 -6.43 -1.02
C ILE A 246 6.13 -5.14 -1.48
N LYS A 247 6.94 -4.23 -2.02
CA LYS A 247 6.53 -2.85 -2.30
C LYS A 247 6.02 -2.64 -3.72
N ASN A 248 5.21 -1.56 -3.86
CA ASN A 248 4.81 -1.00 -5.16
C ASN A 248 4.00 -1.94 -6.04
N MET A 249 3.02 -2.63 -5.47
CA MET A 249 2.08 -3.43 -6.27
C MET A 249 1.16 -2.50 -7.06
N ASN A 250 1.20 -2.61 -8.38
CA ASN A 250 0.48 -1.76 -9.33
C ASN A 250 -0.70 -2.46 -10.03
N SER A 251 -1.07 -3.64 -9.57
CA SER A 251 -2.24 -4.37 -10.06
C SER A 251 -2.73 -5.39 -9.03
N PHE A 252 -4.03 -5.70 -9.06
CA PHE A 252 -4.63 -6.73 -8.20
C PHE A 252 -4.03 -8.12 -8.46
N SER A 253 -3.71 -8.41 -9.73
CA SER A 253 -3.02 -9.67 -10.08
C SER A 253 -1.60 -9.73 -9.49
N ALA A 254 -0.88 -8.60 -9.41
CA ALA A 254 0.42 -8.55 -8.74
C ALA A 254 0.28 -8.77 -7.23
N ILE A 255 -0.71 -8.14 -6.58
CA ILE A 255 -1.02 -8.37 -5.15
C ILE A 255 -1.30 -9.85 -4.90
N GLN A 256 -2.18 -10.46 -5.71
CA GLN A 256 -2.53 -11.87 -5.56
C GLN A 256 -1.33 -12.82 -5.70
N LYS A 257 -0.39 -12.48 -6.59
CA LYS A 257 0.81 -13.30 -6.84
C LYS A 257 1.92 -13.07 -5.82
N ALA A 258 1.95 -11.90 -5.18
CA ALA A 258 2.93 -11.56 -4.16
C ALA A 258 2.69 -12.31 -2.84
N CYS A 259 1.45 -12.70 -2.60
CA CYS A 259 1.03 -13.49 -1.43
C CYS A 259 1.01 -14.99 -1.75
#